data_c7cb7fb9a4dcb73881a7a6fd026af801
#
_entry.id   c7cb7fb9a4dcb73881a7a6fd026af801
#
_cell.length_a   1.000
_cell.length_b   1.000
_cell.length_c   1.000
_cell.angle_alpha   90.00
_cell.angle_beta   90.00
_cell.angle_gamma   90.00
#
_symmetry.space_group_name_H-M   'P 1'
#
loop_
_entity.id
_entity.type
_entity.pdbx_description
1 polymer ?
#
loop_
_entity_poly.entity_id
_entity_poly.type
_entity_poly.pdbx_seq_one_letter_code
_entity_poly.pdbx_strand_id
1 'polypeptide(L)'
;MLKNKKSESALSVISYLPGAISEEILRLLGGRREGVWGLREIRLRAEGRCSITYMKEKIPLFSTLKRNEAEALVNLLCEGALYAHRDTLASGYVTMRGGVRVGICGFAR
;
A
#
# COMPACT_ATOMS: atom_id res chain seq x y z
N MET A 1 25.66 2.69 8.05
CA MET A 1 24.89 2.13 6.97
C MET A 1 23.61 2.89 6.71
N LEU A 2 23.39 3.18 5.50
CA LEU A 2 22.22 3.97 5.14
C LEU A 2 20.97 3.13 5.13
N LYS A 3 19.95 3.68 5.70
CA LYS A 3 18.66 3.02 5.63
C LYS A 3 18.11 3.12 4.24
N ASN A 4 17.45 2.10 3.86
CA ASN A 4 16.77 2.07 2.59
C ASN A 4 15.43 2.77 2.73
N LYS A 5 15.32 3.93 2.10
CA LYS A 5 14.09 4.72 2.22
C LYS A 5 12.89 4.00 1.65
N LYS A 6 13.08 3.22 0.59
CA LYS A 6 11.99 2.44 0.04
C LYS A 6 11.49 1.43 1.07
N SER A 7 12.40 0.75 1.73
CA SER A 7 12.03 -0.22 2.74
C SER A 7 11.25 0.43 3.87
N GLU A 8 11.75 1.57 4.34
CA GLU A 8 11.08 2.28 5.43
C GLU A 8 9.68 2.72 5.04
N SER A 9 9.54 3.27 3.84
CA SER A 9 8.23 3.77 3.40
C SER A 9 7.25 2.64 3.19
N ALA A 10 7.71 1.56 2.57
CA ALA A 10 6.83 0.42 2.32
C ALA A 10 6.36 -0.19 3.63
N LEU A 11 7.29 -0.39 4.57
CA LEU A 11 6.92 -0.98 5.84
C LEU A 11 6.01 -0.05 6.65
N SER A 12 6.23 1.25 6.55
CA SER A 12 5.36 2.20 7.22
C SER A 12 3.93 2.09 6.72
N VAL A 13 3.74 2.09 5.41
CA VAL A 13 2.37 2.05 4.89
C VAL A 13 1.73 0.71 5.22
N ILE A 14 2.50 -0.38 5.14
CA ILE A 14 1.95 -1.68 5.46
C ILE A 14 1.47 -1.74 6.91
N SER A 15 2.19 -1.09 7.82
CA SER A 15 1.83 -1.13 9.23
C SER A 15 0.52 -0.42 9.52
N TYR A 16 0.07 0.46 8.62
CA TYR A 16 -1.19 1.17 8.81
C TYR A 16 -2.37 0.45 8.16
N LEU A 17 -2.11 -0.62 7.44
CA LEU A 17 -3.18 -1.37 6.79
C LEU A 17 -3.88 -2.27 7.81
N PRO A 18 -5.13 -2.66 7.54
CA PRO A 18 -5.78 -3.63 8.42
C PRO A 18 -4.94 -4.88 8.59
N GLY A 19 -5.02 -5.48 9.77
CA GLY A 19 -4.14 -6.58 10.12
C GLY A 19 -4.11 -7.72 9.12
N ALA A 20 -5.27 -8.12 8.61
CA ALA A 20 -5.32 -9.24 7.69
C ALA A 20 -4.57 -8.92 6.40
N ILE A 21 -4.73 -7.70 5.89
CA ILE A 21 -4.05 -7.30 4.66
C ILE A 21 -2.56 -7.17 4.93
N SER A 22 -2.22 -6.53 6.04
CA SER A 22 -0.82 -6.36 6.41
C SER A 22 -0.10 -7.70 6.52
N GLU A 23 -0.71 -8.65 7.22
CA GLU A 23 -0.09 -9.95 7.40
C GLU A 23 0.07 -10.69 6.09
N GLU A 24 -0.94 -10.59 5.23
CA GLU A 24 -0.87 -11.26 3.94
C GLU A 24 0.27 -10.71 3.10
N ILE A 25 0.40 -9.37 3.05
CA ILE A 25 1.47 -8.76 2.29
C ILE A 25 2.82 -9.15 2.86
N LEU A 26 2.98 -9.08 4.16
CA LEU A 26 4.26 -9.42 4.77
C LEU A 26 4.64 -10.87 4.51
N ARG A 27 3.65 -11.75 4.53
CA ARG A 27 3.92 -13.15 4.25
C ARG A 27 4.38 -13.35 2.81
N LEU A 28 3.74 -12.66 1.87
CA LEU A 28 4.14 -12.74 0.48
C LEU A 28 5.54 -12.20 0.28
N LEU A 29 5.86 -11.08 0.90
CA LEU A 29 7.19 -10.50 0.76
C LEU A 29 8.25 -11.40 1.39
N GLY A 30 7.92 -12.01 2.51
CA GLY A 30 8.86 -12.88 3.20
C GLY A 30 9.23 -14.13 2.42
N GLY A 31 8.35 -14.56 1.53
CA GLY A 31 8.62 -15.71 0.71
C GLY A 31 9.32 -15.39 -0.60
N ARG A 32 9.68 -14.14 -0.82
CA ARG A 32 10.29 -13.73 -2.07
C ARG A 32 11.71 -13.27 -1.84
N ARG A 33 12.54 -13.50 -2.85
CA ARG A 33 13.97 -13.25 -2.73
C ARG A 33 14.29 -11.80 -2.39
N GLU A 34 13.67 -10.87 -3.11
CA GLU A 34 13.96 -9.45 -2.91
C GLU A 34 13.21 -8.85 -1.73
N GLY A 35 12.26 -9.59 -1.15
CA GLY A 35 11.50 -9.03 -0.05
C GLY A 35 10.84 -7.72 -0.43
N VAL A 36 10.89 -6.76 0.48
CA VAL A 36 10.21 -5.49 0.26
C VAL A 36 10.80 -4.71 -0.92
N TRP A 37 12.03 -5.03 -1.31
CA TRP A 37 12.66 -4.33 -2.43
C TRP A 37 11.93 -4.54 -3.74
N GLY A 38 11.25 -5.67 -3.88
CA GLY A 38 10.54 -5.96 -5.11
C GLY A 38 9.15 -5.38 -5.17
N LEU A 39 8.66 -4.82 -4.07
CA LEU A 39 7.32 -4.27 -4.02
C LEU A 39 7.27 -2.97 -4.80
N ARG A 40 6.35 -2.90 -5.77
CA ARG A 40 6.20 -1.72 -6.61
C ARG A 40 4.94 -0.95 -6.31
N GLU A 41 3.87 -1.66 -5.99
CA GLU A 41 2.58 -1.00 -5.83
C GLU A 41 1.71 -1.82 -4.89
N ILE A 42 0.93 -1.12 -4.08
CA ILE A 42 -0.14 -1.73 -3.28
C ILE A 42 -1.42 -1.11 -3.78
N ARG A 43 -2.32 -1.94 -4.28
CA ARG A 43 -3.59 -1.46 -4.80
C ARG A 43 -4.70 -1.92 -3.89
N LEU A 44 -5.35 -0.96 -3.27
CA LEU A 44 -6.43 -1.22 -2.33
C LEU A 44 -7.75 -0.87 -2.96
N ARG A 45 -8.76 -1.64 -2.64
CA ARG A 45 -10.09 -1.42 -3.19
C ARG A 45 -11.10 -1.51 -2.05
N ALA A 46 -11.81 -0.41 -1.82
CA ALA A 46 -12.82 -0.41 -0.78
C ALA A 46 -13.92 -1.41 -1.14
N GLU A 47 -14.29 -2.25 -0.18
CA GLU A 47 -15.33 -3.26 -0.37
C GLU A 47 -14.98 -4.26 -1.45
N GLY A 48 -13.68 -4.50 -1.65
CA GLY A 48 -13.27 -5.44 -2.67
C GLY A 48 -11.91 -6.02 -2.37
N ARG A 49 -11.42 -6.80 -3.32
CA ARG A 49 -10.14 -7.45 -3.17
C ARG A 49 -9.02 -6.50 -3.52
N CYS A 50 -7.94 -6.65 -2.81
CA CYS A 50 -6.75 -5.83 -3.00
C CYS A 50 -5.71 -6.64 -3.76
N SER A 51 -4.64 -5.99 -4.18
CA SER A 51 -3.55 -6.67 -4.85
C SER A 51 -2.26 -5.90 -4.63
N ILE A 52 -1.16 -6.56 -4.90
CA ILE A 52 0.14 -5.87 -4.94
C ILE A 52 0.78 -6.17 -6.28
N THR A 53 1.68 -5.29 -6.68
CA THR A 53 2.52 -5.54 -7.83
C THR A 53 3.93 -5.74 -7.30
N TYR A 54 4.47 -6.92 -7.58
CA TYR A 54 5.78 -7.30 -7.12
C TYR A 54 6.68 -7.54 -8.34
N MET A 55 7.70 -6.74 -8.47
CA MET A 55 8.53 -6.73 -9.67
C MET A 55 7.62 -6.43 -10.86
N LYS A 56 7.33 -7.41 -11.68
CA LYS A 56 6.43 -7.25 -12.81
C LYS A 56 5.16 -8.06 -12.69
N GLU A 57 4.97 -8.67 -11.54
CA GLU A 57 3.85 -9.59 -11.34
C GLU A 57 2.79 -8.95 -10.47
N LYS A 58 1.55 -9.05 -10.90
CA LYS A 58 0.43 -8.59 -10.11
C LYS A 58 -0.11 -9.76 -9.31
N ILE A 59 -0.14 -9.60 -8.00
CA ILE A 59 -0.54 -10.68 -7.09
C ILE A 59 -1.80 -10.26 -6.37
N PRO A 60 -2.92 -10.95 -6.60
CA PRO A 60 -4.14 -10.63 -5.87
C PRO A 60 -4.04 -11.11 -4.44
N LEU A 61 -4.66 -10.36 -3.55
CA LEU A 61 -4.73 -10.73 -2.14
C LEU A 61 -6.07 -11.36 -1.85
N PHE A 62 -6.09 -12.19 -0.83
CA PHE A 62 -7.35 -12.80 -0.39
C PHE A 62 -8.11 -11.88 0.56
N SER A 63 -7.39 -11.04 1.28
CA SER A 63 -8.02 -10.13 2.22
C SER A 63 -8.73 -9.01 1.50
N THR A 64 -9.76 -8.48 2.15
CA THR A 64 -10.53 -7.38 1.60
C THR A 64 -10.45 -6.19 2.53
N LEU A 65 -10.82 -5.03 1.99
CA LEU A 65 -10.75 -3.77 2.70
C LEU A 65 -12.17 -3.23 2.87
N LYS A 66 -12.55 -2.95 4.10
CA LYS A 66 -13.87 -2.37 4.34
C LYS A 66 -13.82 -0.89 4.05
N ARG A 67 -15.00 -0.32 3.72
CA ARG A 67 -15.05 1.09 3.37
C ARG A 67 -14.52 1.99 4.48
N ASN A 68 -14.90 1.72 5.73
CA ASN A 68 -14.43 2.57 6.82
C ASN A 68 -12.92 2.45 7.02
N GLU A 69 -12.37 1.28 6.76
CA GLU A 69 -10.92 1.10 6.84
C GLU A 69 -10.22 1.89 5.74
N ALA A 70 -10.80 1.86 4.54
CA ALA A 70 -10.23 2.60 3.43
C ALA A 70 -10.30 4.11 3.69
N GLU A 71 -11.41 4.57 4.26
CA GLU A 71 -11.55 5.99 4.57
C GLU A 71 -10.53 6.44 5.60
N ALA A 72 -10.32 5.62 6.61
CA ALA A 72 -9.33 5.95 7.62
C ALA A 72 -7.93 6.04 7.01
N LEU A 73 -7.63 5.15 6.09
CA LEU A 73 -6.32 5.16 5.47
C LEU A 73 -6.13 6.38 4.57
N VAL A 74 -7.17 6.75 3.83
CA VAL A 74 -7.10 7.96 3.01
C VAL A 74 -6.82 9.18 3.89
N ASN A 75 -7.49 9.25 5.04
CA ASN A 75 -7.26 10.38 5.94
C ASN A 75 -5.82 10.43 6.42
N LEU A 76 -5.25 9.28 6.75
CA LEU A 76 -3.85 9.22 7.17
C LEU A 76 -2.92 9.71 6.07
N LEU A 77 -3.18 9.29 4.84
CA LEU A 77 -2.35 9.70 3.73
C LEU A 77 -2.47 11.20 3.47
N CYS A 78 -3.68 11.72 3.53
CA CYS A 78 -3.92 13.13 3.27
C CYS A 78 -3.34 14.03 4.35
N GLU A 79 -3.27 13.53 5.57
CA GLU A 79 -2.74 14.33 6.67
C GLU A 79 -1.22 14.29 6.73
N GLY A 80 -0.60 13.56 5.82
CA GLY A 80 0.83 13.54 5.77
C GLY A 80 1.50 12.59 6.74
N ALA A 81 0.72 11.80 7.48
CA ALA A 81 1.31 10.83 8.39
C ALA A 81 2.24 9.87 7.68
N LEU A 82 1.92 9.57 6.42
CA LEU A 82 2.71 8.67 5.60
C LEU A 82 3.36 9.40 4.44
N TYR A 83 3.38 10.72 4.50
CA TYR A 83 3.99 11.55 3.48
C TYR A 83 3.41 11.27 2.09
N ALA A 84 2.45 12.05 1.70
CA ALA A 84 1.80 11.90 0.41
C ALA A 84 1.49 13.27 -0.19
N HIS A 85 1.33 13.26 -1.49
CA HIS A 85 0.94 14.46 -2.22
C HIS A 85 -0.54 14.38 -2.55
N ARG A 86 -1.26 15.45 -2.23
CA ARG A 86 -2.69 15.47 -2.49
C ARG A 86 -3.02 15.29 -3.96
N ASP A 87 -2.16 15.85 -4.81
CA ASP A 87 -2.42 15.78 -6.24
C ASP A 87 -2.41 14.34 -6.73
N THR A 88 -1.46 13.55 -6.25
CA THR A 88 -1.40 12.17 -6.68
C THR A 88 -2.54 11.36 -6.10
N LEU A 89 -2.97 11.69 -4.89
CA LEU A 89 -4.11 11.00 -4.32
C LEU A 89 -5.38 11.26 -5.13
N ALA A 90 -5.52 12.48 -5.64
CA ALA A 90 -6.66 12.81 -6.47
C ALA A 90 -6.65 11.98 -7.76
N SER A 91 -5.49 11.51 -8.18
CA SER A 91 -5.39 10.67 -9.36
C SER A 91 -5.61 9.20 -9.05
N GLY A 92 -5.89 8.87 -7.79
CA GLY A 92 -6.18 7.50 -7.42
C GLY A 92 -5.02 6.76 -6.76
N TYR A 93 -3.90 7.41 -6.61
CA TYR A 93 -2.76 6.80 -5.94
C TYR A 93 -1.83 7.86 -5.40
N VAL A 94 -0.97 7.43 -4.49
CA VAL A 94 0.11 8.27 -3.98
C VAL A 94 1.41 7.49 -4.16
N THR A 95 2.49 8.23 -4.39
CA THR A 95 3.81 7.62 -4.46
C THR A 95 4.52 7.90 -3.16
N MET A 96 4.85 6.85 -2.45
CA MET A 96 5.55 7.00 -1.19
C MET A 96 7.02 7.27 -1.43
N ARG A 97 7.67 7.82 -0.43
CA ARG A 97 9.11 7.98 -0.50
C ARG A 97 9.72 6.62 -0.80
N GLY A 98 10.63 6.57 -1.75
CA GLY A 98 11.24 5.32 -2.14
C GLY A 98 10.59 4.68 -3.36
N GLY A 99 9.49 5.25 -3.84
CA GLY A 99 8.93 4.85 -5.12
C GLY A 99 7.79 3.85 -5.11
N VAL A 100 7.39 3.36 -3.93
CA VAL A 100 6.26 2.44 -3.86
C VAL A 100 4.97 3.24 -4.00
N ARG A 101 4.10 2.81 -4.90
CA ARG A 101 2.83 3.48 -5.11
C ARG A 101 1.73 2.79 -4.34
N VAL A 102 0.84 3.58 -3.79
CA VAL A 102 -0.32 3.06 -3.08
C VAL A 102 -1.56 3.66 -3.74
N GLY A 103 -2.37 2.79 -4.30
CA GLY A 103 -3.61 3.21 -4.94
C GLY A 103 -4.79 2.78 -4.08
N ILE A 104 -5.79 3.66 -3.99
CA ILE A 104 -7.02 3.34 -3.28
C ILE A 104 -8.18 3.69 -4.19
N CYS A 105 -9.04 2.73 -4.43
CA CYS A 105 -10.20 2.96 -5.28
C CYS A 105 -11.44 2.44 -4.60
N GLY A 106 -12.59 2.64 -5.25
CA GLY A 106 -13.83 2.19 -4.68
C GLY A 106 -14.52 3.23 -3.83
N PHE A 107 -14.06 4.47 -3.89
CA PHE A 107 -14.68 5.56 -3.16
C PHE A 107 -15.60 6.38 -4.03
N ALA A 108 -15.92 5.88 -5.17
CA ALA A 108 -16.76 6.65 -6.07
C ALA A 108 -18.00 7.12 -5.35
N ARG A 109 -18.38 8.34 -5.62
CA ARG A 109 -19.53 8.86 -5.02
C ARG A 109 -20.60 8.97 -5.95
#